data_d3dd80c4dba407ca79df02e75c1d1430
#
_entry.id   d3dd80c4dba407ca79df02e75c1d1430
#
_cell.length_a   1.000
_cell.length_b   1.000
_cell.length_c   1.000
_cell.angle_alpha   90.00
_cell.angle_beta   90.00
_cell.angle_gamma   90.00
#
_symmetry.space_group_name_H-M   'P 1'
#
loop_
_entity.id
_entity.type
_entity.pdbx_description
1 polymer ?
#
loop_
_entity_poly.entity_id
_entity_poly.type
_entity_poly.pdbx_seq_one_letter_code
_entity_poly.pdbx_strand_id
1 'polypeptide(L)'
;MKQFLKSHAILFSMLAVLIGCLIYPNQADAKTYQTQDNYIGGGGCSVVISGNKVYYSITETGKIFCYDIKTKKTKTIAKAGGKGFRSLRKKGNYLYAVYDNYGGSDGSDKYIVRVSIKNGKKTKLARGRDFVFEGKKIYYTKTQHVK
;
A
#
# COMPACT_ATOMS: atom_id res chain seq x y z
N MET A 1 38.77 -51.30 -0.01
CA MET A 1 38.53 -50.26 -1.05
C MET A 1 37.07 -49.99 -1.33
N LYS A 2 36.19 -50.98 -1.49
CA LYS A 2 34.75 -50.75 -1.81
C LYS A 2 33.90 -50.05 -0.71
N GLN A 3 34.29 -50.16 0.57
CA GLN A 3 33.53 -49.46 1.66
C GLN A 3 33.88 -47.96 1.75
N PHE A 4 35.12 -47.57 1.43
CA PHE A 4 35.49 -46.14 1.43
C PHE A 4 34.78 -45.33 0.35
N LEU A 5 34.55 -45.93 -0.84
CA LEU A 5 33.79 -45.23 -1.90
C LEU A 5 32.33 -44.98 -1.55
N LYS A 6 31.70 -45.93 -0.83
CA LYS A 6 30.30 -45.77 -0.41
C LYS A 6 30.11 -44.61 0.60
N SER A 7 31.04 -44.51 1.56
CA SER A 7 30.98 -43.43 2.58
C SER A 7 31.15 -42.04 1.97
N HIS A 8 32.03 -41.87 1.00
CA HIS A 8 32.24 -40.59 0.33
C HIS A 8 31.07 -40.20 -0.57
N ALA A 9 30.42 -41.16 -1.22
CA ALA A 9 29.23 -40.91 -2.04
C ALA A 9 28.05 -40.40 -1.19
N ILE A 10 27.84 -40.96 0.01
CA ILE A 10 26.81 -40.53 0.94
C ILE A 10 27.11 -39.09 1.46
N LEU A 11 28.37 -38.81 1.78
CA LEU A 11 28.79 -37.51 2.26
C LEU A 11 28.58 -36.41 1.17
N PHE A 12 28.92 -36.75 -0.09
CA PHE A 12 28.71 -35.83 -1.22
C PHE A 12 27.24 -35.59 -1.51
N SER A 13 26.37 -36.60 -1.39
CA SER A 13 24.95 -36.41 -1.59
C SER A 13 24.30 -35.57 -0.48
N MET A 14 24.71 -35.73 0.78
CA MET A 14 24.26 -34.87 1.87
C MET A 14 24.72 -33.42 1.73
N LEU A 15 25.96 -33.20 1.29
CA LEU A 15 26.50 -31.89 1.06
C LEU A 15 25.77 -31.20 -0.11
N ALA A 16 25.43 -31.90 -1.17
CA ALA A 16 24.67 -31.37 -2.30
C ALA A 16 23.24 -30.96 -1.90
N VAL A 17 22.58 -31.72 -1.02
CA VAL A 17 21.26 -31.37 -0.49
C VAL A 17 21.34 -30.14 0.42
N LEU A 18 22.37 -30.04 1.28
CA LEU A 18 22.58 -28.88 2.14
C LEU A 18 22.88 -27.61 1.32
N ILE A 19 23.69 -27.69 0.29
CA ILE A 19 23.97 -26.58 -0.62
C ILE A 19 22.72 -26.22 -1.40
N GLY A 20 21.91 -27.18 -1.85
CA GLY A 20 20.64 -26.95 -2.52
C GLY A 20 19.65 -26.19 -1.62
N CYS A 21 19.59 -26.51 -0.33
CA CYS A 21 18.75 -25.78 0.63
C CYS A 21 19.25 -24.36 0.93
N LEU A 22 20.57 -24.11 0.79
CA LEU A 22 21.15 -22.78 0.99
C LEU A 22 21.05 -21.89 -0.26
N ILE A 23 20.99 -22.51 -1.46
CA ILE A 23 20.92 -21.79 -2.75
C ILE A 23 19.46 -21.48 -3.14
N TYR A 24 18.49 -22.22 -2.59
CA TYR A 24 17.10 -21.81 -2.64
C TYR A 24 16.82 -20.94 -1.41
N PRO A 25 17.09 -19.63 -1.45
CA PRO A 25 16.40 -18.76 -0.53
C PRO A 25 14.92 -19.04 -0.82
N ASN A 26 14.16 -19.33 0.22
CA ASN A 26 12.72 -19.15 0.20
C ASN A 26 12.47 -17.65 -0.08
N GLN A 27 12.72 -17.26 -1.30
CA GLN A 27 12.04 -16.13 -1.89
C GLN A 27 10.59 -16.62 -1.96
N ALA A 28 9.88 -16.46 -0.86
CA ALA A 28 8.50 -16.13 -1.00
C ALA A 28 8.53 -14.99 -2.03
N ASP A 29 8.28 -15.32 -3.29
CA ASP A 29 7.90 -14.36 -4.29
C ASP A 29 6.69 -13.66 -3.69
N ALA A 30 6.98 -12.60 -2.95
CA ALA A 30 6.03 -11.56 -2.72
C ALA A 30 5.79 -11.01 -4.13
N LYS A 31 5.02 -11.76 -4.93
CA LYS A 31 4.36 -11.24 -6.11
C LYS A 31 3.77 -9.96 -5.60
N THR A 32 4.38 -8.86 -6.00
CA THR A 32 3.85 -7.54 -5.73
C THR A 32 2.52 -7.52 -6.47
N TYR A 33 1.47 -8.00 -5.81
CA TYR A 33 0.13 -7.78 -6.28
C TYR A 33 -0.06 -6.28 -6.21
N GLN A 34 0.31 -5.60 -7.29
CA GLN A 34 -0.21 -4.29 -7.59
C GLN A 34 -1.68 -4.48 -7.98
N THR A 35 -2.43 -5.11 -7.09
CA THR A 35 -3.87 -5.02 -7.20
C THR A 35 -4.17 -3.58 -6.86
N GLN A 36 -4.76 -2.87 -7.79
CA GLN A 36 -5.34 -1.55 -7.56
C GLN A 36 -6.37 -1.57 -6.42
N ASP A 37 -6.62 -2.72 -5.84
CA ASP A 37 -7.72 -3.06 -4.96
C ASP A 37 -7.27 -3.58 -3.59
N ASN A 38 -6.09 -3.20 -3.09
CA ASN A 38 -5.75 -3.45 -1.69
C ASN A 38 -6.59 -2.55 -0.76
N TYR A 39 -7.91 -2.62 -0.98
CA TYR A 39 -8.90 -2.15 -0.04
C TYR A 39 -9.08 -3.25 1.00
N ILE A 40 -8.34 -3.20 2.08
CA ILE A 40 -8.72 -3.91 3.29
C ILE A 40 -9.87 -3.08 3.87
N GLY A 41 -11.08 -3.36 3.37
CA GLY A 41 -12.28 -2.70 3.79
C GLY A 41 -12.73 -3.19 5.15
N GLY A 42 -13.10 -2.28 6.00
CA GLY A 42 -13.71 -2.50 7.30
C GLY A 42 -12.93 -1.78 8.39
N GLY A 43 -13.32 -0.57 8.75
CA GLY A 43 -12.74 0.11 9.91
C GLY A 43 -11.83 1.30 9.62
N GLY A 44 -11.86 1.87 8.43
CA GLY A 44 -11.26 3.20 8.23
C GLY A 44 -9.76 3.24 7.95
N CYS A 45 -9.13 2.13 7.63
CA CYS A 45 -7.71 2.10 7.22
C CYS A 45 -7.59 1.79 5.73
N SER A 46 -6.65 2.46 5.05
CA SER A 46 -6.26 2.14 3.69
C SER A 46 -4.75 2.00 3.62
N VAL A 47 -4.26 0.97 2.93
CA VAL A 47 -2.83 0.66 2.83
C VAL A 47 -2.41 0.53 1.38
N VAL A 48 -1.25 1.07 1.03
CA VAL A 48 -0.60 0.92 -0.28
C VAL A 48 0.87 0.63 -0.06
N ILE A 49 1.37 -0.44 -0.67
CA ILE A 49 2.79 -0.82 -0.63
C ILE A 49 3.45 -0.40 -1.95
N SER A 50 4.61 0.21 -1.88
CA SER A 50 5.40 0.59 -3.05
C SER A 50 6.89 0.49 -2.74
N GLY A 51 7.53 -0.55 -3.26
CA GLY A 51 8.91 -0.89 -2.91
C GLY A 51 9.06 -1.09 -1.40
N ASN A 52 10.03 -0.42 -0.80
CA ASN A 52 10.25 -0.49 0.65
C ASN A 52 9.40 0.51 1.48
N LYS A 53 8.34 1.04 0.91
CA LYS A 53 7.47 2.01 1.58
C LYS A 53 6.05 1.47 1.71
N VAL A 54 5.50 1.56 2.91
CA VAL A 54 4.10 1.30 3.19
C VAL A 54 3.43 2.63 3.51
N TYR A 55 2.50 3.04 2.67
CA TYR A 55 1.68 4.22 2.90
C TYR A 55 0.34 3.76 3.47
N TYR A 56 -0.09 4.37 4.54
CA TYR A 56 -1.37 4.01 5.16
C TYR A 56 -2.05 5.23 5.76
N SER A 57 -3.37 5.18 5.79
CA SER A 57 -4.19 6.18 6.48
C SER A 57 -4.92 5.53 7.64
N ILE A 58 -4.98 6.25 8.74
CA ILE A 58 -5.83 5.93 9.88
C ILE A 58 -6.88 7.03 9.93
N THR A 59 -8.12 6.66 9.64
CA THR A 59 -9.20 7.63 9.42
C THR A 59 -9.46 8.46 10.66
N GLU A 60 -9.48 7.85 11.83
CA GLU A 60 -9.72 8.50 13.14
C GLU A 60 -8.66 9.55 13.46
N THR A 61 -7.42 9.33 13.03
CA THR A 61 -6.34 10.31 13.24
C THR A 61 -6.31 11.40 12.18
N GLY A 62 -7.02 11.20 11.08
CA GLY A 62 -6.98 12.11 9.93
C GLY A 62 -5.59 12.26 9.32
N LYS A 63 -4.73 11.23 9.41
CA LYS A 63 -3.36 11.29 8.94
C LYS A 63 -3.07 10.24 7.88
N ILE A 64 -2.14 10.56 6.99
CA ILE A 64 -1.46 9.61 6.12
C ILE A 64 -0.03 9.46 6.62
N PHE A 65 0.40 8.21 6.77
CA PHE A 65 1.74 7.85 7.21
C PHE A 65 2.52 7.17 6.09
N CYS A 66 3.83 7.19 6.20
CA CYS A 66 4.73 6.36 5.43
C CYS A 66 5.65 5.62 6.39
N TYR A 67 5.58 4.30 6.36
CA TYR A 67 6.52 3.40 7.03
C TYR A 67 7.59 2.93 6.05
N ASP A 68 8.84 3.05 6.43
CA ASP A 68 9.97 2.55 5.67
C ASP A 68 10.37 1.17 6.20
N ILE A 69 10.21 0.13 5.38
CA ILE A 69 10.46 -1.27 5.76
C ILE A 69 11.94 -1.50 6.12
N LYS A 70 12.86 -0.82 5.41
CA LYS A 70 14.30 -1.00 5.64
C LYS A 70 14.76 -0.33 6.93
N THR A 71 14.37 0.92 7.13
CA THR A 71 14.81 1.70 8.30
C THR A 71 13.91 1.56 9.50
N LYS A 72 12.75 0.89 9.32
CA LYS A 72 11.70 0.70 10.36
C LYS A 72 11.18 2.02 10.94
N LYS A 73 11.30 3.12 10.20
CA LYS A 73 10.86 4.44 10.63
C LYS A 73 9.53 4.83 10.01
N THR A 74 8.68 5.46 10.80
CA THR A 74 7.41 6.03 10.35
C THR A 74 7.49 7.55 10.31
N LYS A 75 6.91 8.16 9.27
CA LYS A 75 6.72 9.61 9.18
C LYS A 75 5.30 9.95 8.74
N THR A 76 4.79 11.07 9.21
CA THR A 76 3.53 11.63 8.72
C THR A 76 3.76 12.29 7.38
N ILE A 77 2.94 11.95 6.37
CA ILE A 77 2.95 12.58 5.04
C ILE A 77 1.99 13.76 4.99
N ALA A 78 0.77 13.57 5.51
CA ALA A 78 -0.27 14.61 5.49
C ALA A 78 -1.20 14.50 6.68
N LYS A 79 -1.85 15.61 7.03
CA LYS A 79 -2.90 15.71 8.06
C LYS A 79 -4.18 16.24 7.43
N ALA A 80 -5.32 15.74 7.83
CA ALA A 80 -6.62 16.13 7.33
C ALA A 80 -7.29 17.26 8.11
N GLY A 81 -6.83 17.54 9.34
CA GLY A 81 -7.43 18.60 10.18
C GLY A 81 -8.88 18.25 10.60
N GLY A 82 -9.07 17.14 11.29
CA GLY A 82 -10.40 16.71 11.77
C GLY A 82 -11.23 15.92 10.75
N LYS A 83 -10.64 15.57 9.61
CA LYS A 83 -11.24 14.76 8.54
C LYS A 83 -10.41 13.50 8.34
N GLY A 84 -10.93 12.51 7.63
CA GLY A 84 -10.22 11.26 7.33
C GLY A 84 -9.78 11.14 5.87
N PHE A 85 -8.85 10.23 5.63
CA PHE A 85 -8.49 9.79 4.29
C PHE A 85 -8.88 8.32 4.13
N ARG A 86 -9.57 8.00 3.05
CA ARG A 86 -9.99 6.63 2.70
C ARG A 86 -9.57 6.30 1.27
N SER A 87 -9.67 5.03 0.90
CA SER A 87 -9.40 4.55 -0.48
C SER A 87 -8.05 5.02 -1.01
N LEU A 88 -7.01 4.87 -0.19
CA LEU A 88 -5.66 5.35 -0.53
C LEU A 88 -5.10 4.59 -1.72
N ARG A 89 -4.60 5.30 -2.72
CA ARG A 89 -3.94 4.74 -3.90
C ARG A 89 -2.69 5.56 -4.23
N LYS A 90 -1.68 4.92 -4.79
CA LYS A 90 -0.43 5.60 -5.18
C LYS A 90 -0.28 5.61 -6.70
N LYS A 91 0.08 6.77 -7.26
CA LYS A 91 0.48 6.92 -8.66
C LYS A 91 1.61 7.93 -8.77
N GLY A 92 2.76 7.46 -9.27
CA GLY A 92 3.97 8.27 -9.32
C GLY A 92 4.36 8.81 -7.94
N ASN A 93 4.61 10.11 -7.85
CA ASN A 93 5.02 10.81 -6.62
C ASN A 93 3.85 11.31 -5.78
N TYR A 94 2.65 10.78 -6.02
CA TYR A 94 1.43 11.21 -5.35
C TYR A 94 0.67 10.05 -4.75
N LEU A 95 0.01 10.35 -3.63
CA LEU A 95 -1.06 9.54 -3.07
C LEU A 95 -2.38 10.19 -3.44
N TYR A 96 -3.37 9.37 -3.75
CA TYR A 96 -4.73 9.78 -4.01
C TYR A 96 -5.63 9.14 -2.96
N ALA A 97 -6.60 9.88 -2.49
CA ALA A 97 -7.52 9.40 -1.46
C ALA A 97 -8.87 10.09 -1.58
N VAL A 98 -9.88 9.46 -1.00
CA VAL A 98 -11.13 10.15 -0.66
C VAL A 98 -10.92 10.86 0.66
N TYR A 99 -11.09 12.16 0.67
CA TYR A 99 -11.04 13.03 1.84
C TYR A 99 -12.45 13.20 2.37
N ASP A 100 -12.69 12.68 3.55
CA ASP A 100 -14.00 12.57 4.14
C ASP A 100 -14.16 13.47 5.37
N ASN A 101 -15.26 14.21 5.43
CA ASN A 101 -15.66 14.98 6.61
C ASN A 101 -16.63 14.14 7.43
N TYR A 102 -16.21 13.60 8.55
CA TYR A 102 -17.03 12.73 9.40
C TYR A 102 -18.31 13.36 9.96
N GLY A 103 -18.49 14.67 9.87
CA GLY A 103 -19.62 15.38 10.43
C GLY A 103 -20.78 15.65 9.47
N GLY A 104 -20.65 15.28 8.20
CA GLY A 104 -21.72 15.52 7.22
C GLY A 104 -22.62 14.30 7.10
N SER A 105 -23.85 14.38 7.55
CA SER A 105 -24.84 13.31 7.49
C SER A 105 -25.26 12.91 6.06
N ASP A 106 -25.03 13.76 5.08
CA ASP A 106 -25.46 13.60 3.68
C ASP A 106 -24.36 13.15 2.71
N GLY A 107 -23.13 12.96 3.20
CA GLY A 107 -21.99 12.57 2.37
C GLY A 107 -21.56 13.62 1.34
N SER A 108 -22.06 14.85 1.44
CA SER A 108 -21.84 15.94 0.50
C SER A 108 -20.40 16.46 0.49
N ASP A 109 -19.66 16.23 1.56
CA ASP A 109 -18.31 16.79 1.77
C ASP A 109 -17.17 15.83 1.46
N LYS A 110 -17.42 14.85 0.58
CA LYS A 110 -16.36 13.93 0.13
C LYS A 110 -15.66 14.46 -1.11
N TYR A 111 -14.35 14.49 -1.05
CA TYR A 111 -13.52 14.97 -2.15
C TYR A 111 -12.45 13.95 -2.49
N ILE A 112 -12.21 13.75 -3.77
CA ILE A 112 -11.02 13.09 -4.26
C ILE A 112 -9.88 14.09 -4.17
N VAL A 113 -8.83 13.71 -3.45
CA VAL A 113 -7.66 14.55 -3.25
C VAL A 113 -6.40 13.86 -3.76
N ARG A 114 -5.46 14.67 -4.21
CA ARG A 114 -4.09 14.28 -4.50
C ARG A 114 -3.17 14.85 -3.44
N VAL A 115 -2.30 14.02 -2.87
CA VAL A 115 -1.32 14.40 -1.84
C VAL A 115 0.08 14.15 -2.35
N SER A 116 0.92 15.16 -2.36
CA SER A 116 2.34 15.02 -2.71
C SER A 116 3.09 14.25 -1.63
N ILE A 117 3.77 13.17 -2.01
CA ILE A 117 4.60 12.37 -1.08
C ILE A 117 5.79 13.18 -0.56
N LYS A 118 6.30 14.11 -1.39
CA LYS A 118 7.47 14.92 -1.06
C LYS A 118 7.21 15.90 0.08
N ASN A 119 6.10 16.62 0.04
CA ASN A 119 5.83 17.76 0.94
C ASN A 119 4.45 17.74 1.60
N GLY A 120 3.63 16.70 1.38
CA GLY A 120 2.31 16.58 1.97
C GLY A 120 1.26 17.55 1.43
N LYS A 121 1.57 18.37 0.42
CA LYS A 121 0.63 19.33 -0.17
C LYS A 121 -0.58 18.58 -0.72
N LYS A 122 -1.76 18.98 -0.27
CA LYS A 122 -3.07 18.45 -0.71
C LYS A 122 -3.64 19.32 -1.82
N THR A 123 -4.20 18.68 -2.85
CA THR A 123 -4.96 19.32 -3.92
C THR A 123 -6.30 18.61 -4.05
N LYS A 124 -7.40 19.33 -3.91
CA LYS A 124 -8.74 18.81 -4.20
C LYS A 124 -8.89 18.68 -5.72
N LEU A 125 -9.33 17.52 -6.20
CA LEU A 125 -9.53 17.25 -7.62
C LEU A 125 -10.99 17.33 -8.01
N ALA A 126 -11.85 16.66 -7.24
CA ALA A 126 -13.28 16.60 -7.53
C ALA A 126 -14.07 16.30 -6.28
N ARG A 127 -15.40 16.58 -6.27
CA ARG A 127 -16.33 15.98 -5.33
C ARG A 127 -16.66 14.56 -5.77
N GLY A 128 -16.55 13.58 -4.88
CA GLY A 128 -16.83 12.20 -5.21
C GLY A 128 -16.55 11.26 -4.04
N ARG A 129 -17.10 10.05 -4.12
CA ARG A 129 -17.02 9.04 -3.05
C ARG A 129 -15.97 7.97 -3.33
N ASP A 130 -15.75 7.66 -4.61
CA ASP A 130 -14.86 6.62 -5.05
C ASP A 130 -14.17 7.00 -6.35
N PHE A 131 -13.02 6.36 -6.61
CA PHE A 131 -12.29 6.60 -7.84
C PHE A 131 -11.45 5.39 -8.25
N VAL A 132 -11.20 5.27 -9.54
CA VAL A 132 -10.30 4.31 -10.15
C VAL A 132 -9.36 5.01 -11.13
N PHE A 133 -8.21 4.40 -11.38
CA PHE A 133 -7.29 4.83 -12.43
C PHE A 133 -7.42 3.93 -13.65
N GLU A 134 -7.44 4.54 -14.82
CA GLU A 134 -7.23 3.88 -16.09
C GLU A 134 -6.17 4.66 -16.88
N GLY A 135 -4.99 4.08 -17.05
CA GLY A 135 -3.86 4.78 -17.64
C GLY A 135 -3.56 6.10 -16.92
N LYS A 136 -3.66 7.22 -17.61
CA LYS A 136 -3.45 8.58 -17.05
C LYS A 136 -4.72 9.22 -16.51
N LYS A 137 -5.89 8.63 -16.75
CA LYS A 137 -7.20 9.17 -16.38
C LYS A 137 -7.61 8.72 -14.96
N ILE A 138 -8.48 9.51 -14.33
CA ILE A 138 -9.15 9.20 -13.06
C ILE A 138 -10.63 9.21 -13.34
N TYR A 139 -11.30 8.12 -13.07
CA TYR A 139 -12.76 8.01 -13.10
C TYR A 139 -13.27 8.02 -11.67
N TYR A 140 -14.37 8.71 -11.42
CA TYR A 140 -14.92 8.84 -10.07
C TYR A 140 -16.43 8.97 -10.07
N THR A 141 -17.06 8.54 -8.98
CA THR A 141 -18.49 8.75 -8.76
C THR A 141 -18.73 10.15 -8.22
N LYS A 142 -19.48 10.97 -8.98
CA LYS A 142 -19.87 12.32 -8.57
C LYS A 142 -21.03 12.24 -7.57
N THR A 143 -20.90 12.93 -6.44
CA THR A 143 -22.03 13.16 -5.54
C THR A 143 -22.85 14.32 -6.10
N GLN A 144 -24.10 14.06 -6.50
CA GLN A 144 -25.07 15.11 -6.83
C GLN A 144 -25.93 15.40 -5.62
N HIS A 145 -26.11 16.65 -5.28
CA HIS A 145 -27.21 17.08 -4.44
C HIS A 145 -28.49 17.06 -5.29
N VAL A 146 -29.41 16.19 -4.97
CA VAL A 146 -30.79 16.33 -5.42
C VAL A 146 -31.40 17.44 -4.54
N LYS A 147 -31.70 18.58 -5.13
CA LYS A 147 -32.43 19.65 -4.46
C LYS A 147 -33.87 19.25 -4.30
#